data_39f4ce61cdb7d155766f8e14a55cb170
#
_entry.id   39f4ce61cdb7d155766f8e14a55cb170
#
_cell.length_a   1.000
_cell.length_b   1.000
_cell.length_c   1.000
_cell.angle_alpha   90.00
_cell.angle_beta   90.00
_cell.angle_gamma   90.00
#
_symmetry.space_group_name_H-M   'P 1'
#
loop_
_entity.id
_entity.type
_entity.pdbx_description
1 polymer ?
#
loop_
_entity_poly.entity_id
_entity_poly.type
_entity_poly.pdbx_seq_one_letter_code
_entity_poly.pdbx_strand_id
1 'polypeptide(L)'
;MLRFAKKIVALLFATLSVCVSAQTGWLPEKSNRLVNDYSQILSDNQREHLEQRLVAFNDSTSNQIVVVITPTLEGDDENAVAQRIGQAWGVGQQEFNNGVVILIKSKTAEEDWGAVAISTGYGVEGALPDLFCKRIIDDRMLDKLGAGDYYGALTAALDVIEPVLAGEYNYAQYRKDERRKGLIALGVFVLFFAVVIVLVAVYAKRHPEQWHDSGGSGGFFYGGGGSGRSGGFGGFSGGGGFGGFGGGSFGGGGASGRF
;
A
#
# COMPACT_ATOMS: atom_id res chain seq x y z
N MET A 1 61.60 11.39 -8.67
CA MET A 1 60.30 10.92 -9.23
C MET A 1 59.46 10.15 -8.24
N LEU A 2 59.96 9.16 -7.52
CA LEU A 2 59.17 8.31 -6.61
C LEU A 2 58.45 9.07 -5.46
N ARG A 3 59.04 10.14 -4.94
CA ARG A 3 58.44 10.99 -3.89
C ARG A 3 57.27 11.86 -4.40
N PHE A 4 57.28 12.24 -5.69
CA PHE A 4 56.18 12.98 -6.32
C PHE A 4 55.00 12.06 -6.61
N ALA A 5 55.25 10.85 -7.09
CA ALA A 5 54.21 9.83 -7.32
C ALA A 5 53.44 9.47 -6.03
N LYS A 6 54.18 9.31 -4.91
CA LYS A 6 53.52 9.05 -3.59
C LYS A 6 52.63 10.20 -3.12
N LYS A 7 53.00 11.45 -3.38
CA LYS A 7 52.16 12.62 -3.03
C LYS A 7 50.93 12.74 -3.90
N ILE A 8 51.01 12.39 -5.20
CA ILE A 8 49.86 12.38 -6.10
C ILE A 8 48.88 11.28 -5.72
N VAL A 9 49.36 10.07 -5.38
CA VAL A 9 48.51 8.95 -4.91
C VAL A 9 47.83 9.29 -3.58
N ALA A 10 48.56 9.92 -2.64
CA ALA A 10 47.96 10.35 -1.37
C ALA A 10 46.91 11.46 -1.56
N LEU A 11 47.11 12.36 -2.51
CA LEU A 11 46.14 13.41 -2.84
C LEU A 11 44.89 12.83 -3.52
N LEU A 12 45.07 11.85 -4.42
CA LEU A 12 43.95 11.09 -5.05
C LEU A 12 43.16 10.30 -4.02
N PHE A 13 43.79 9.67 -3.05
CA PHE A 13 43.11 8.98 -1.96
C PHE A 13 42.37 9.94 -1.03
N ALA A 14 42.93 11.13 -0.76
CA ALA A 14 42.25 12.14 0.06
C ALA A 14 41.03 12.75 -0.65
N THR A 15 41.06 12.89 -1.98
CA THR A 15 39.89 13.39 -2.75
C THR A 15 38.81 12.33 -2.91
N LEU A 16 39.15 11.03 -2.90
CA LEU A 16 38.16 9.94 -2.98
C LEU A 16 37.37 9.74 -1.68
N SER A 17 37.92 10.22 -0.55
CA SER A 17 37.30 10.11 0.78
C SER A 17 36.19 11.15 1.05
N VAL A 18 35.97 12.11 0.18
CA VAL A 18 35.03 13.24 0.43
C VAL A 18 33.65 13.03 -0.18
N CYS A 19 33.39 11.97 -0.95
CA CYS A 19 32.14 11.77 -1.67
C CYS A 19 31.23 10.65 -1.12
N VAL A 20 31.32 10.28 0.15
CA VAL A 20 30.29 9.53 0.84
C VAL A 20 29.53 10.48 1.76
N SER A 21 28.92 11.49 1.17
CA SER A 21 27.75 12.10 1.82
C SER A 21 26.66 11.05 1.76
N ALA A 22 26.45 10.31 2.85
CA ALA A 22 25.24 9.57 3.04
C ALA A 22 24.10 10.57 2.82
N GLN A 23 23.27 10.34 1.80
CA GLN A 23 22.03 11.07 1.65
C GLN A 23 21.15 10.64 2.82
N THR A 24 21.30 11.31 3.95
CA THR A 24 20.40 11.20 5.07
C THR A 24 19.13 11.92 4.66
N GLY A 25 18.24 11.23 3.92
CA GLY A 25 16.91 11.73 3.66
C GLY A 25 16.17 11.96 4.98
N TRP A 26 15.11 12.73 4.92
CA TRP A 26 14.30 13.05 6.08
C TRP A 26 13.75 11.80 6.77
N LEU A 27 13.76 11.82 8.11
CA LEU A 27 13.19 10.80 8.97
C LEU A 27 12.54 11.48 10.18
N PRO A 28 11.32 11.08 10.58
CA PRO A 28 10.75 11.53 11.83
C PRO A 28 11.52 10.97 13.03
N GLU A 29 11.42 11.64 14.16
CA GLU A 29 12.05 11.19 15.40
C GLU A 29 11.45 9.84 15.84
N LYS A 30 12.30 8.89 16.19
CA LYS A 30 11.87 7.58 16.66
C LYS A 30 11.25 7.66 18.04
N SER A 31 10.06 7.12 18.22
CA SER A 31 9.44 6.92 19.52
C SER A 31 9.47 5.46 19.97
N ASN A 32 9.06 5.22 21.22
CA ASN A 32 8.88 3.87 21.77
C ASN A 32 7.44 3.35 21.60
N ARG A 33 6.69 3.86 20.62
CA ARG A 33 5.32 3.46 20.31
C ARG A 33 5.22 2.87 18.90
N LEU A 34 4.22 2.03 18.70
CA LEU A 34 3.90 1.48 17.38
C LEU A 34 3.06 2.46 16.55
N VAL A 35 2.31 3.35 17.21
CA VAL A 35 1.52 4.41 16.56
C VAL A 35 2.13 5.78 16.82
N ASN A 36 2.66 6.38 15.77
CA ASN A 36 3.38 7.66 15.79
C ASN A 36 2.62 8.69 14.94
N ASP A 37 1.84 9.54 15.58
CA ASP A 37 1.04 10.57 14.94
C ASP A 37 1.66 11.96 15.16
N TYR A 38 2.55 12.36 14.27
CA TYR A 38 3.18 13.70 14.29
C TYR A 38 2.28 14.79 13.71
N SER A 39 1.22 14.41 13.01
CA SER A 39 0.22 15.33 12.45
C SER A 39 -0.91 15.65 13.46
N GLN A 40 -0.99 14.92 14.58
CA GLN A 40 -2.01 15.06 15.61
C GLN A 40 -3.45 14.96 15.04
N ILE A 41 -3.66 14.07 14.09
CA ILE A 41 -4.95 13.86 13.42
C ILE A 41 -5.83 12.88 14.19
N LEU A 42 -5.22 11.88 14.82
CA LEU A 42 -5.94 10.89 15.61
C LEU A 42 -6.26 11.49 16.99
N SER A 43 -7.48 11.26 17.46
CA SER A 43 -7.79 11.52 18.88
C SER A 43 -6.95 10.61 19.80
N ASP A 44 -6.80 10.99 21.06
CA ASP A 44 -6.05 10.19 22.04
C ASP A 44 -6.63 8.77 22.17
N ASN A 45 -7.97 8.64 22.18
CA ASN A 45 -8.64 7.35 22.24
C ASN A 45 -8.37 6.48 21.00
N GLN A 46 -8.38 7.07 19.79
CA GLN A 46 -8.08 6.35 18.55
C GLN A 46 -6.63 5.88 18.51
N ARG A 47 -5.69 6.75 18.91
CA ARG A 47 -4.26 6.43 18.97
C ARG A 47 -3.99 5.31 19.98
N GLU A 48 -4.59 5.40 21.17
CA GLU A 48 -4.42 4.39 22.20
C GLU A 48 -5.05 3.04 21.80
N HIS A 49 -6.23 3.04 21.16
CA HIS A 49 -6.86 1.83 20.67
C HIS A 49 -6.02 1.12 19.60
N LEU A 50 -5.47 1.88 18.65
CA LEU A 50 -4.55 1.32 17.62
C LEU A 50 -3.26 0.79 18.26
N GLU A 51 -2.69 1.52 19.22
CA GLU A 51 -1.48 1.08 19.94
C GLU A 51 -1.70 -0.25 20.65
N GLN A 52 -2.79 -0.37 21.45
CA GLN A 52 -3.13 -1.60 22.16
C GLN A 52 -3.36 -2.77 21.19
N ARG A 53 -4.03 -2.52 20.07
CA ARG A 53 -4.25 -3.51 19.01
C ARG A 53 -2.93 -4.02 18.43
N LEU A 54 -2.03 -3.11 18.08
CA LEU A 54 -0.74 -3.47 17.46
C LEU A 54 0.20 -4.14 18.46
N VAL A 55 0.20 -3.72 19.73
CA VAL A 55 0.95 -4.40 20.79
C VAL A 55 0.45 -5.83 20.99
N ALA A 56 -0.87 -6.03 21.12
CA ALA A 56 -1.46 -7.36 21.27
C ALA A 56 -1.16 -8.26 20.05
N PHE A 57 -1.17 -7.70 18.85
CA PHE A 57 -0.80 -8.41 17.63
C PHE A 57 0.68 -8.82 17.64
N ASN A 58 1.59 -7.90 18.00
CA ASN A 58 3.01 -8.19 18.14
C ASN A 58 3.27 -9.30 19.18
N ASP A 59 2.62 -9.23 20.33
CA ASP A 59 2.79 -10.20 21.42
C ASP A 59 2.31 -11.62 21.03
N SER A 60 1.28 -11.71 20.19
CA SER A 60 0.70 -12.99 19.78
C SER A 60 1.39 -13.64 18.58
N THR A 61 1.96 -12.83 17.66
CA THR A 61 2.48 -13.31 16.38
C THR A 61 3.97 -13.06 16.19
N SER A 62 4.56 -12.23 17.05
CA SER A 62 5.90 -11.67 16.90
C SER A 62 6.09 -10.76 15.65
N ASN A 63 5.06 -10.59 14.82
CA ASN A 63 5.10 -9.62 13.73
C ASN A 63 4.89 -8.22 14.27
N GLN A 64 5.61 -7.24 13.76
CA GLN A 64 5.43 -5.86 14.21
C GLN A 64 4.98 -4.94 13.08
N ILE A 65 3.89 -4.23 13.34
CA ILE A 65 3.36 -3.20 12.46
C ILE A 65 3.57 -1.84 13.15
N VAL A 66 4.18 -0.91 12.43
CA VAL A 66 4.38 0.47 12.88
C VAL A 66 3.58 1.40 11.98
N VAL A 67 2.81 2.28 12.59
CA VAL A 67 2.06 3.34 11.92
C VAL A 67 2.77 4.67 12.15
N VAL A 68 3.01 5.41 11.08
CA VAL A 68 3.59 6.76 11.12
C VAL A 68 2.70 7.70 10.32
N ILE A 69 2.18 8.73 10.97
CA ILE A 69 1.43 9.82 10.33
C ILE A 69 2.25 11.09 10.45
N THR A 70 2.56 11.73 9.33
CA THR A 70 3.42 12.92 9.28
C THR A 70 2.83 14.01 8.39
N PRO A 71 3.01 15.29 8.70
CA PRO A 71 2.54 16.38 7.84
C PRO A 71 3.42 16.57 6.60
N THR A 72 4.67 16.10 6.58
CA THR A 72 5.61 16.32 5.48
C THR A 72 6.47 15.08 5.21
N LEU A 73 6.96 14.99 3.97
CA LEU A 73 8.01 14.05 3.55
C LEU A 73 9.29 14.80 3.14
N GLU A 74 9.29 16.13 3.25
CA GLU A 74 10.38 17.04 2.83
C GLU A 74 10.86 16.82 1.39
N GLY A 75 9.92 16.47 0.50
CA GLY A 75 10.19 16.26 -0.93
C GLY A 75 10.66 14.85 -1.29
N ASP A 76 10.80 13.96 -0.32
CA ASP A 76 11.14 12.57 -0.56
C ASP A 76 9.93 11.73 -1.05
N ASP A 77 10.23 10.61 -1.68
CA ASP A 77 9.25 9.62 -2.10
C ASP A 77 8.67 8.85 -0.90
N GLU A 78 7.37 8.65 -0.87
CA GLU A 78 6.66 8.01 0.24
C GLU A 78 7.12 6.57 0.52
N ASN A 79 7.45 5.78 -0.52
CA ASN A 79 7.96 4.42 -0.32
C ASN A 79 9.38 4.46 0.24
N ALA A 80 10.22 5.37 -0.28
CA ALA A 80 11.58 5.54 0.19
C ALA A 80 11.63 5.96 1.67
N VAL A 81 10.71 6.85 2.10
CA VAL A 81 10.60 7.26 3.51
C VAL A 81 10.12 6.10 4.38
N ALA A 82 9.07 5.37 3.96
CA ALA A 82 8.57 4.22 4.70
C ALA A 82 9.65 3.15 4.90
N GLN A 83 10.41 2.83 3.84
CA GLN A 83 11.53 1.90 3.91
C GLN A 83 12.64 2.38 4.86
N ARG A 84 13.02 3.66 4.79
CA ARG A 84 14.02 4.25 5.68
C ARG A 84 13.58 4.22 7.14
N ILE A 85 12.31 4.50 7.42
CA ILE A 85 11.74 4.35 8.77
C ILE A 85 11.92 2.91 9.23
N GLY A 86 11.52 1.93 8.42
CA GLY A 86 11.66 0.52 8.75
C GLY A 86 13.10 0.14 9.09
N GLN A 87 14.06 0.57 8.30
CA GLN A 87 15.49 0.30 8.50
C GLN A 87 16.07 1.07 9.71
N ALA A 88 15.85 2.39 9.78
CA ALA A 88 16.47 3.24 10.78
C ALA A 88 15.89 3.01 12.18
N TRP A 89 14.59 2.74 12.28
CA TRP A 89 13.95 2.39 13.54
C TRP A 89 14.18 0.92 13.90
N GLY A 90 14.57 0.13 12.91
CA GLY A 90 14.77 -1.29 13.05
C GLY A 90 13.44 -2.02 13.27
N VAL A 91 12.41 -1.72 12.44
CA VAL A 91 11.07 -2.31 12.56
C VAL A 91 11.11 -3.79 12.14
N GLY A 92 10.89 -4.80 13.01
CA GLY A 92 10.95 -6.27 12.79
C GLY A 92 11.97 -6.98 13.67
N GLN A 93 11.89 -8.28 13.91
CA GLN A 93 12.88 -9.03 14.69
C GLN A 93 14.09 -9.41 13.83
N GLN A 94 15.31 -9.29 14.37
CA GLN A 94 16.57 -9.49 13.63
C GLN A 94 16.71 -10.90 13.01
N GLU A 95 15.91 -11.81 13.42
CA GLU A 95 15.95 -13.19 12.98
C GLU A 95 14.89 -13.48 11.88
N PHE A 96 13.80 -12.70 11.83
CA PHE A 96 12.62 -13.02 11.03
C PHE A 96 12.24 -11.96 9.98
N ASN A 97 12.69 -10.71 10.06
CA ASN A 97 12.32 -9.58 9.19
C ASN A 97 10.81 -9.33 9.06
N ASN A 98 10.09 -9.54 10.12
CA ASN A 98 8.64 -9.56 10.15
C ASN A 98 8.02 -8.19 10.48
N GLY A 99 8.66 -7.13 10.03
CA GLY A 99 8.20 -5.76 10.21
C GLY A 99 7.35 -5.25 9.06
N VAL A 100 6.38 -4.39 9.37
CA VAL A 100 5.58 -3.63 8.41
C VAL A 100 5.53 -2.17 8.85
N VAL A 101 5.76 -1.24 7.93
CA VAL A 101 5.59 0.19 8.16
C VAL A 101 4.42 0.69 7.31
N ILE A 102 3.43 1.28 7.96
CA ILE A 102 2.35 2.02 7.30
C ILE A 102 2.63 3.50 7.51
N LEU A 103 3.07 4.18 6.46
CA LEU A 103 3.33 5.61 6.46
C LEU A 103 2.16 6.35 5.83
N ILE A 104 1.68 7.40 6.47
CA ILE A 104 0.69 8.31 5.90
C ILE A 104 1.25 9.74 5.99
N LYS A 105 1.40 10.39 4.83
CA LYS A 105 1.52 11.84 4.78
C LYS A 105 0.11 12.43 4.79
N SER A 106 -0.17 13.25 5.77
CA SER A 106 -1.46 13.93 5.87
C SER A 106 -1.53 15.12 4.93
N LYS A 107 -2.74 15.52 4.55
CA LYS A 107 -2.98 16.83 3.96
C LYS A 107 -2.69 17.92 4.98
N THR A 108 -2.17 19.04 4.52
CA THR A 108 -1.95 20.27 5.32
C THR A 108 -2.59 21.45 4.63
N ALA A 109 -2.61 22.60 5.29
CA ALA A 109 -3.12 23.83 4.69
C ALA A 109 -2.27 24.32 3.49
N GLU A 110 -0.97 23.97 3.48
CA GLU A 110 -0.01 24.31 2.44
C GLU A 110 0.01 23.30 1.30
N GLU A 111 -0.32 22.02 1.60
CA GLU A 111 -0.26 20.92 0.63
C GLU A 111 -1.57 20.12 0.66
N ASP A 112 -2.45 20.38 -0.28
CA ASP A 112 -3.77 19.72 -0.44
C ASP A 112 -3.65 18.32 -1.09
N TRP A 113 -2.58 17.61 -0.78
CA TRP A 113 -2.39 16.21 -1.17
C TRP A 113 -1.87 15.37 -0.01
N GLY A 114 -2.37 14.16 0.06
CA GLY A 114 -1.91 13.17 1.00
C GLY A 114 -1.32 11.96 0.29
N ALA A 115 -0.51 11.19 1.00
CA ALA A 115 0.06 9.96 0.51
C ALA A 115 0.02 8.87 1.57
N VAL A 116 -0.01 7.63 1.13
CA VAL A 116 0.11 6.45 1.97
C VAL A 116 1.10 5.48 1.35
N ALA A 117 1.95 4.88 2.17
CA ALA A 117 2.83 3.79 1.75
C ALA A 117 2.79 2.65 2.76
N ILE A 118 2.88 1.42 2.26
CA ILE A 118 3.08 0.21 3.06
C ILE A 118 4.40 -0.39 2.61
N SER A 119 5.38 -0.42 3.52
CA SER A 119 6.67 -1.07 3.29
C SER A 119 6.79 -2.30 4.18
N THR A 120 7.26 -3.40 3.60
CA THR A 120 7.37 -4.70 4.26
C THR A 120 8.81 -5.09 4.46
N GLY A 121 9.11 -5.71 5.60
CA GLY A 121 10.36 -6.41 5.83
C GLY A 121 10.39 -7.71 5.02
N TYR A 122 11.56 -8.15 4.66
CA TYR A 122 11.74 -9.31 3.78
C TYR A 122 11.07 -10.61 4.26
N GLY A 123 10.94 -10.81 5.57
CA GLY A 123 10.32 -12.02 6.14
C GLY A 123 8.81 -12.09 5.93
N VAL A 124 8.17 -10.97 5.62
CA VAL A 124 6.72 -10.90 5.39
C VAL A 124 6.34 -10.62 3.93
N GLU A 125 7.30 -10.36 3.04
CA GLU A 125 7.05 -10.17 1.60
C GLU A 125 6.30 -11.34 0.96
N GLY A 126 6.55 -12.57 1.43
CA GLY A 126 5.82 -13.75 0.95
C GLY A 126 4.32 -13.73 1.27
N ALA A 127 3.94 -13.16 2.41
CA ALA A 127 2.56 -13.00 2.84
C ALA A 127 1.94 -11.69 2.34
N LEU A 128 2.71 -10.60 2.34
CA LEU A 128 2.33 -9.25 1.91
C LEU A 128 3.20 -8.76 0.74
N PRO A 129 3.09 -9.35 -0.46
CA PRO A 129 3.81 -8.86 -1.63
C PRO A 129 3.30 -7.47 -2.04
N ASP A 130 4.14 -6.67 -2.72
CA ASP A 130 3.86 -5.28 -3.12
C ASP A 130 2.51 -5.09 -3.80
N LEU A 131 2.15 -6.00 -4.71
CA LEU A 131 0.85 -5.96 -5.37
C LEU A 131 -0.32 -6.14 -4.39
N PHE A 132 -0.12 -6.86 -3.30
CA PHE A 132 -1.15 -7.01 -2.27
C PHE A 132 -1.23 -5.77 -1.39
N CYS A 133 -0.08 -5.21 -0.98
CA CYS A 133 -0.02 -3.92 -0.30
C CYS A 133 -0.70 -2.82 -1.13
N LYS A 134 -0.44 -2.78 -2.46
CA LYS A 134 -1.11 -1.83 -3.36
C LYS A 134 -2.63 -1.97 -3.34
N ARG A 135 -3.15 -3.19 -3.35
CA ARG A 135 -4.60 -3.43 -3.27
C ARG A 135 -5.19 -3.03 -1.93
N ILE A 136 -4.48 -3.28 -0.82
CA ILE A 136 -4.92 -2.84 0.50
C ILE A 136 -5.05 -1.31 0.50
N ILE A 137 -4.07 -0.61 -0.06
CA ILE A 137 -4.11 0.84 -0.20
C ILE A 137 -5.32 1.26 -1.04
N ASP A 138 -5.45 0.73 -2.25
CA ASP A 138 -6.47 1.15 -3.21
C ASP A 138 -7.89 0.79 -2.73
N ASP A 139 -8.09 -0.43 -2.23
CA ASP A 139 -9.43 -0.96 -1.92
C ASP A 139 -9.89 -0.60 -0.50
N ARG A 140 -8.98 -0.29 0.43
CA ARG A 140 -9.30 -0.13 1.87
C ARG A 140 -8.97 1.24 2.43
N MET A 141 -7.96 1.94 1.87
CA MET A 141 -7.44 3.16 2.47
C MET A 141 -7.78 4.43 1.71
N LEU A 142 -7.60 4.48 0.39
CA LEU A 142 -7.64 5.75 -0.38
C LEU A 142 -8.95 6.51 -0.23
N ASP A 143 -10.10 5.85 -0.36
CA ASP A 143 -11.41 6.53 -0.25
C ASP A 143 -11.61 7.14 1.15
N LYS A 144 -11.20 6.42 2.20
CA LYS A 144 -11.29 6.89 3.58
C LYS A 144 -10.32 8.03 3.86
N LEU A 145 -9.08 7.92 3.40
CA LEU A 145 -8.07 8.97 3.54
C LEU A 145 -8.49 10.23 2.77
N GLY A 146 -9.04 10.07 1.56
CA GLY A 146 -9.61 11.16 0.78
C GLY A 146 -10.75 11.89 1.50
N ALA A 147 -11.55 11.14 2.27
CA ALA A 147 -12.62 11.67 3.12
C ALA A 147 -12.13 12.22 4.48
N GLY A 148 -10.84 12.13 4.79
CA GLY A 148 -10.26 12.54 6.08
C GLY A 148 -10.44 11.53 7.22
N ASP A 149 -10.93 10.32 6.94
CA ASP A 149 -11.09 9.24 7.93
C ASP A 149 -9.80 8.41 8.05
N TYR A 150 -8.77 8.99 8.67
CA TYR A 150 -7.47 8.33 8.87
C TYR A 150 -7.57 7.11 9.77
N TYR A 151 -8.37 7.20 10.84
CA TYR A 151 -8.56 6.07 11.75
C TYR A 151 -9.27 4.89 11.07
N GLY A 152 -10.35 5.16 10.34
CA GLY A 152 -11.06 4.14 9.57
C GLY A 152 -10.22 3.52 8.46
N ALA A 153 -9.33 4.30 7.81
CA ALA A 153 -8.39 3.81 6.82
C ALA A 153 -7.37 2.83 7.43
N LEU A 154 -6.77 3.21 8.57
CA LEU A 154 -5.82 2.36 9.30
C LEU A 154 -6.49 1.08 9.78
N THR A 155 -7.66 1.18 10.42
CA THR A 155 -8.42 0.01 10.89
C THR A 155 -8.73 -0.94 9.74
N ALA A 156 -9.23 -0.42 8.60
CA ALA A 156 -9.56 -1.24 7.45
C ALA A 156 -8.35 -1.92 6.81
N ALA A 157 -7.17 -1.30 6.86
CA ALA A 157 -5.91 -1.92 6.42
C ALA A 157 -5.48 -3.03 7.38
N LEU A 158 -5.50 -2.77 8.69
CA LEU A 158 -5.12 -3.72 9.72
C LEU A 158 -6.03 -4.95 9.73
N ASP A 159 -7.33 -4.80 9.46
CA ASP A 159 -8.30 -5.91 9.35
C ASP A 159 -7.96 -6.91 8.22
N VAL A 160 -7.09 -6.50 7.28
CA VAL A 160 -6.57 -7.37 6.22
C VAL A 160 -5.15 -7.84 6.53
N ILE A 161 -4.29 -6.94 7.00
CA ILE A 161 -2.86 -7.22 7.21
C ILE A 161 -2.66 -8.23 8.35
N GLU A 162 -3.32 -8.04 9.48
CA GLU A 162 -3.12 -8.88 10.67
C GLU A 162 -3.47 -10.35 10.43
N PRO A 163 -4.65 -10.73 9.87
CA PRO A 163 -4.95 -12.14 9.59
C PRO A 163 -4.01 -12.77 8.57
N VAL A 164 -3.53 -11.98 7.59
CA VAL A 164 -2.56 -12.46 6.60
C VAL A 164 -1.23 -12.77 7.26
N LEU A 165 -0.73 -11.91 8.13
CA LEU A 165 0.53 -12.10 8.85
C LEU A 165 0.41 -13.18 9.95
N ALA A 166 -0.77 -13.35 10.54
CA ALA A 166 -1.04 -14.45 11.47
C ALA A 166 -1.12 -15.82 10.75
N GLY A 167 -1.07 -15.86 9.42
CA GLY A 167 -1.18 -17.08 8.63
C GLY A 167 -2.61 -17.62 8.46
N GLU A 168 -3.63 -16.89 8.91
CA GLU A 168 -5.04 -17.25 8.78
C GLU A 168 -5.52 -17.12 7.33
N TYR A 169 -4.94 -16.20 6.57
CA TYR A 169 -5.22 -15.96 5.15
C TYR A 169 -3.94 -15.92 4.33
N ASN A 170 -4.03 -16.36 3.08
CA ASN A 170 -2.98 -16.12 2.09
C ASN A 170 -3.53 -15.27 0.93
N TYR A 171 -2.64 -14.62 0.18
CA TYR A 171 -2.99 -13.77 -0.95
C TYR A 171 -3.90 -14.47 -1.99
N ALA A 172 -3.74 -15.79 -2.17
CA ALA A 172 -4.57 -16.56 -3.10
C ALA A 172 -6.03 -16.69 -2.62
N GLN A 173 -6.26 -16.79 -1.30
CA GLN A 173 -7.61 -16.82 -0.71
C GLN A 173 -8.28 -15.46 -0.80
N TYR A 174 -7.58 -14.38 -0.43
CA TYR A 174 -8.08 -13.01 -0.57
C TYR A 174 -8.55 -12.73 -2.02
N ARG A 175 -7.73 -13.08 -3.02
CA ARG A 175 -8.05 -12.88 -4.43
C ARG A 175 -9.25 -13.72 -4.92
N LYS A 176 -9.51 -14.89 -4.33
CA LYS A 176 -10.70 -15.70 -4.63
C LYS A 176 -11.98 -15.04 -4.09
N ASP A 177 -11.92 -14.50 -2.89
CA ASP A 177 -13.06 -13.86 -2.25
C ASP A 177 -13.47 -12.57 -2.98
N GLU A 178 -12.52 -11.74 -3.39
CA GLU A 178 -12.79 -10.54 -4.18
C GLU A 178 -13.37 -10.88 -5.57
N ARG A 179 -12.83 -11.89 -6.25
CA ARG A 179 -13.41 -12.36 -7.52
C ARG A 179 -14.84 -12.87 -7.35
N ARG A 180 -15.13 -13.59 -6.26
CA ARG A 180 -16.48 -14.10 -5.96
C ARG A 180 -17.46 -12.97 -5.74
N LYS A 181 -17.09 -11.92 -5.01
CA LYS A 181 -17.90 -10.71 -4.81
C LYS A 181 -18.18 -10.02 -6.15
N GLY A 182 -17.17 -9.83 -6.99
CA GLY A 182 -17.32 -9.25 -8.32
C GLY A 182 -18.25 -10.05 -9.24
N LEU A 183 -18.16 -11.39 -9.23
CA LEU A 183 -19.04 -12.26 -10.00
C LEU A 183 -20.51 -12.20 -9.50
N ILE A 184 -20.71 -12.13 -8.19
CA ILE A 184 -22.05 -11.96 -7.60
C ILE A 184 -22.66 -10.61 -8.02
N ALA A 185 -21.88 -9.52 -7.92
CA ALA A 185 -22.32 -8.19 -8.32
C ALA A 185 -22.68 -8.14 -9.82
N LEU A 186 -21.84 -8.74 -10.68
CA LEU A 186 -22.13 -8.87 -12.11
C LEU A 186 -23.40 -9.69 -12.37
N GLY A 187 -23.60 -10.80 -11.65
CA GLY A 187 -24.79 -11.63 -11.76
C GLY A 187 -26.06 -10.87 -11.38
N VAL A 188 -26.04 -10.11 -10.30
CA VAL A 188 -27.16 -9.24 -9.89
C VAL A 188 -27.44 -8.16 -10.94
N PHE A 189 -26.41 -7.55 -11.50
CA PHE A 189 -26.55 -6.55 -12.55
C PHE A 189 -27.19 -7.14 -13.82
N VAL A 190 -26.71 -8.29 -14.29
CA VAL A 190 -27.27 -8.98 -15.47
C VAL A 190 -28.74 -9.37 -15.22
N LEU A 191 -29.06 -9.89 -14.03
CA LEU A 191 -30.44 -10.25 -13.66
C LEU A 191 -31.36 -9.01 -13.68
N PHE A 192 -30.87 -7.88 -13.13
CA PHE A 192 -31.62 -6.63 -13.14
C PHE A 192 -31.95 -6.19 -14.59
N PHE A 193 -30.96 -6.20 -15.48
CA PHE A 193 -31.19 -5.86 -16.88
C PHE A 193 -32.11 -6.83 -17.59
N ALA A 194 -32.01 -8.12 -17.32
CA ALA A 194 -32.92 -9.13 -17.86
C ALA A 194 -34.37 -8.85 -17.45
N VAL A 195 -34.62 -8.54 -16.18
CA VAL A 195 -35.92 -8.15 -15.68
C VAL A 195 -36.45 -6.90 -16.37
N VAL A 196 -35.61 -5.85 -16.54
CA VAL A 196 -35.99 -4.63 -17.22
C VAL A 196 -36.39 -4.93 -18.69
N ILE A 197 -35.60 -5.73 -19.40
CA ILE A 197 -35.89 -6.11 -20.81
C ILE A 197 -37.22 -6.84 -20.88
N VAL A 198 -37.51 -7.78 -19.98
CA VAL A 198 -38.79 -8.50 -19.93
C VAL A 198 -39.93 -7.53 -19.67
N LEU A 199 -39.80 -6.60 -18.72
CA LEU A 199 -40.81 -5.59 -18.43
C LEU A 199 -41.10 -4.70 -19.63
N VAL A 200 -40.04 -4.22 -20.33
CA VAL A 200 -40.18 -3.43 -21.57
C VAL A 200 -40.86 -4.22 -22.65
N ALA A 201 -40.48 -5.49 -22.86
CA ALA A 201 -41.13 -6.35 -23.85
C ALA A 201 -42.62 -6.64 -23.55
N VAL A 202 -42.97 -6.85 -22.27
CA VAL A 202 -44.35 -6.99 -21.84
C VAL A 202 -45.14 -5.68 -22.03
N TYR A 203 -44.54 -4.56 -21.70
CA TYR A 203 -45.16 -3.25 -21.90
C TYR A 203 -45.41 -2.96 -23.39
N ALA A 204 -44.38 -3.18 -24.23
CA ALA A 204 -44.49 -3.01 -25.71
C ALA A 204 -45.59 -3.93 -26.31
N LYS A 205 -45.73 -5.15 -25.78
CA LYS A 205 -46.77 -6.08 -26.24
C LYS A 205 -48.18 -5.65 -25.80
N ARG A 206 -48.30 -4.93 -24.69
CA ARG A 206 -49.60 -4.40 -24.18
C ARG A 206 -49.99 -3.08 -24.80
N HIS A 207 -49.04 -2.30 -25.40
CA HIS A 207 -49.27 -1.01 -26.01
C HIS A 207 -48.73 -0.92 -27.43
N PRO A 208 -49.27 -1.70 -28.37
CA PRO A 208 -48.74 -1.83 -29.73
C PRO A 208 -48.86 -0.50 -30.54
N GLU A 209 -49.80 0.38 -30.17
CA GLU A 209 -50.08 1.62 -30.93
C GLU A 209 -49.05 2.72 -30.75
N GLN A 210 -48.11 2.61 -29.83
CA GLN A 210 -47.13 3.68 -29.55
C GLN A 210 -45.77 3.48 -30.25
N TRP A 211 -45.59 2.40 -31.03
CA TRP A 211 -44.29 2.05 -31.65
C TRP A 211 -44.24 2.11 -33.17
N HIS A 212 -45.29 2.66 -33.81
CA HIS A 212 -45.28 2.95 -35.23
C HIS A 212 -45.11 4.47 -35.43
N ASP A 213 -43.90 4.89 -35.62
CA ASP A 213 -43.34 5.96 -36.42
C ASP A 213 -42.05 6.53 -35.83
N SER A 214 -40.93 5.95 -36.21
CA SER A 214 -39.72 6.71 -36.53
C SER A 214 -38.69 5.77 -37.19
N GLY A 215 -38.77 5.78 -38.51
CA GLY A 215 -37.71 5.21 -39.34
C GLY A 215 -36.42 5.99 -39.19
N GLY A 216 -35.38 5.36 -38.68
CA GLY A 216 -34.03 5.92 -38.54
C GLY A 216 -33.01 4.79 -38.65
N SER A 217 -32.51 4.59 -39.88
CA SER A 217 -31.39 3.73 -40.20
C SER A 217 -30.14 4.19 -39.46
N GLY A 218 -29.58 3.36 -38.58
CA GLY A 218 -28.31 3.58 -37.92
C GLY A 218 -27.56 2.27 -37.76
N GLY A 219 -26.62 2.02 -38.66
CA GLY A 219 -25.79 0.82 -38.68
C GLY A 219 -24.80 0.79 -37.53
N PHE A 220 -24.72 -0.32 -36.86
CA PHE A 220 -23.66 -0.62 -35.87
C PHE A 220 -22.42 -1.17 -36.56
N PHE A 221 -21.33 -0.41 -36.48
CA PHE A 221 -20.01 -0.87 -36.91
C PHE A 221 -19.37 -1.74 -35.82
N TYR A 222 -19.06 -2.96 -36.20
CA TYR A 222 -18.19 -3.87 -35.48
C TYR A 222 -16.72 -3.59 -35.88
N GLY A 223 -15.87 -3.36 -34.91
CA GLY A 223 -14.42 -3.40 -35.06
C GLY A 223 -13.82 -3.74 -33.70
N GLY A 224 -13.17 -4.71 -33.49
CA GLY A 224 -12.29 -5.68 -34.00
C GLY A 224 -10.84 -5.42 -33.59
N GLY A 225 -10.26 -6.32 -32.70
CA GLY A 225 -8.85 -6.56 -32.55
C GLY A 225 -8.11 -5.66 -31.57
N GLY A 226 -7.19 -6.15 -30.73
CA GLY A 226 -6.43 -7.34 -30.66
C GLY A 226 -5.35 -7.22 -29.60
N SER A 227 -4.97 -8.36 -29.04
CA SER A 227 -3.64 -8.83 -28.56
C SER A 227 -2.79 -7.81 -27.77
N GLY A 228 -2.31 -8.07 -26.57
CA GLY A 228 -1.59 -9.25 -26.07
C GLY A 228 -0.15 -8.92 -25.77
N ARG A 229 0.35 -9.20 -24.55
CA ARG A 229 1.70 -9.66 -24.16
C ARG A 229 1.90 -9.38 -22.67
N SER A 230 2.02 -10.35 -21.94
CA SER A 230 2.90 -11.24 -21.21
C SER A 230 4.37 -10.78 -21.08
N GLY A 231 4.88 -10.90 -19.86
CA GLY A 231 6.28 -10.94 -19.45
C GLY A 231 6.48 -10.13 -18.18
N GLY A 232 7.14 -10.58 -17.18
CA GLY A 232 7.90 -11.74 -16.83
C GLY A 232 8.61 -11.47 -15.51
N PHE A 233 8.82 -12.50 -14.77
CA PHE A 233 9.30 -12.64 -13.39
C PHE A 233 10.75 -12.22 -13.10
N GLY A 234 11.04 -12.01 -11.84
CA GLY A 234 12.29 -12.12 -11.11
C GLY A 234 12.28 -11.17 -9.92
N GLY A 235 12.52 -11.52 -8.73
CA GLY A 235 12.82 -12.62 -7.90
C GLY A 235 13.88 -12.25 -6.87
N PHE A 236 13.61 -12.55 -5.54
CA PHE A 236 14.51 -12.77 -4.41
C PHE A 236 15.03 -11.57 -3.63
N SER A 237 15.12 -11.66 -2.43
CA SER A 237 15.05 -12.28 -1.12
C SER A 237 15.98 -11.50 -0.19
N GLY A 238 15.88 -11.44 1.03
CA GLY A 238 15.26 -11.85 2.20
C GLY A 238 15.99 -11.41 3.44
N GLY A 239 15.36 -11.33 4.49
CA GLY A 239 15.43 -11.55 5.89
C GLY A 239 16.14 -10.58 6.81
N GLY A 240 15.69 -10.31 7.90
CA GLY A 240 14.96 -10.48 9.08
C GLY A 240 15.20 -9.55 10.23
N GLY A 241 14.35 -9.20 11.03
CA GLY A 241 14.01 -9.20 12.23
C GLY A 241 13.59 -8.39 13.37
N PHE A 242 12.86 -8.70 14.47
CA PHE A 242 12.38 -7.84 15.55
C PHE A 242 12.45 -8.38 16.98
N GLY A 243 12.74 -7.57 17.90
CA GLY A 243 12.53 -7.59 19.34
C GLY A 243 12.69 -6.16 19.84
N GLY A 244 11.59 -5.40 19.93
CA GLY A 244 11.64 -4.00 20.29
C GLY A 244 12.61 -3.21 19.43
N PHE A 245 12.28 -2.90 18.21
CA PHE A 245 13.17 -2.25 17.25
C PHE A 245 14.57 -2.91 17.17
N GLY A 246 14.63 -4.14 16.75
CA GLY A 246 15.82 -4.98 16.80
C GLY A 246 16.60 -5.12 15.50
N GLY A 247 16.54 -4.18 14.55
CA GLY A 247 17.40 -4.13 13.37
C GLY A 247 16.92 -4.97 12.18
N GLY A 248 15.66 -4.77 11.73
CA GLY A 248 15.14 -5.36 10.50
C GLY A 248 15.72 -4.75 9.23
N SER A 249 15.88 -5.56 8.19
CA SER A 249 16.20 -5.09 6.85
C SER A 249 14.95 -5.04 6.00
N PHE A 250 14.73 -3.92 5.32
CA PHE A 250 13.66 -3.71 4.36
C PHE A 250 14.24 -3.78 2.95
N GLY A 251 13.66 -4.60 2.09
CA GLY A 251 13.94 -4.59 0.65
C GLY A 251 13.33 -3.37 0.00
N GLY A 252 13.76 -2.99 -1.17
CA GLY A 252 13.16 -1.88 -1.92
C GLY A 252 11.73 -2.12 -2.38
N GLY A 253 11.03 -3.14 -1.82
CA GLY A 253 9.62 -3.45 -2.02
C GLY A 253 8.72 -2.54 -1.19
N GLY A 254 7.54 -2.28 -1.70
CA GLY A 254 6.52 -1.48 -1.05
C GLY A 254 5.48 -1.02 -2.05
N ALA A 255 4.38 -0.50 -1.54
CA ALA A 255 3.33 0.06 -2.37
C ALA A 255 2.89 1.40 -1.82
N SER A 256 2.53 2.32 -2.70
CA SER A 256 2.03 3.63 -2.31
C SER A 256 0.82 4.07 -3.13
N GLY A 257 0.14 5.09 -2.62
CA GLY A 257 -0.96 5.77 -3.26
C GLY A 257 -1.10 7.20 -2.76
N ARG A 258 -1.71 8.08 -3.56
CA ARG A 258 -1.97 9.49 -3.23
C ARG A 258 -3.46 9.77 -3.22
N PHE A 259 -3.91 10.69 -2.40
CA PHE A 259 -5.31 11.05 -2.21
C PHE A 259 -5.51 12.56 -2.02
#